data_52b5be7c4a61b1953e14927608f3d6b6
#
_entry.id   52b5be7c4a61b1953e14927608f3d6b6
#
_cell.length_a   1.000
_cell.length_b   1.000
_cell.length_c   1.000
_cell.angle_alpha   90.00
_cell.angle_beta   90.00
_cell.angle_gamma   90.00
#
_symmetry.space_group_name_H-M   'P 1'
#
loop_
_entity.id
_entity.type
_entity.pdbx_description
1 polymer ?
#
loop_
_entity_poly.entity_id
_entity_poly.type
_entity_poly.pdbx_seq_one_letter_code
_entity_poly.pdbx_strand_id
1 'polypeptide(L)'
;MKKTYRYKRRNYRRNNKRKTRTVLTVAFLASVALCLLIFFVANHKRNLIPRQPNDTAGAVTSDAAQADSAPPQTSVPEETVSETTPLPENLPTNTDEPVTTAEPEETEPVTTTEQEPEDVEEKEYIGEVYLTFDDGPSALTEGYLDVLKEYGVNATFFVLGFSDDNEWKIDVLKRAVDEGNQIGLHGYSHDYAQIYKSVDAATNNFFSENQLLHDVLGIDAKIIRFPGGVGNTISKHYCENVMTDSAKILTDNGYIYFDWNVSSSDAGDALHSSEDIFKNVIEGVHTSWTNIVLMHDGGGHEATLEALPQIIEWLLNEGYELKVITDETPVVRHPINN
;
A
#
# COMPACT_ATOMS: atom_id res chain seq x y z
N MET A 1 -17.58 33.54 6.06
CA MET A 1 -16.90 32.24 6.13
C MET A 1 -15.55 32.26 6.86
N LYS A 2 -14.59 33.19 6.60
CA LYS A 2 -13.25 33.20 7.27
C LYS A 2 -13.24 33.27 8.81
N LYS A 3 -14.26 33.82 9.47
CA LYS A 3 -14.31 33.89 10.96
C LYS A 3 -14.68 32.56 11.62
N THR A 4 -15.53 31.76 10.99
CA THR A 4 -16.00 30.47 11.53
C THR A 4 -14.88 29.41 11.46
N TYR A 5 -14.04 29.47 10.41
CA TYR A 5 -12.91 28.57 10.21
C TYR A 5 -11.81 28.78 11.27
N ARG A 6 -11.48 30.04 11.60
CA ARG A 6 -10.51 30.36 12.68
C ARG A 6 -10.96 29.89 14.06
N TYR A 7 -12.27 29.87 14.33
CA TYR A 7 -12.79 29.43 15.61
C TYR A 7 -12.70 27.90 15.77
N LYS A 8 -13.05 27.12 14.73
CA LYS A 8 -12.90 25.65 14.70
C LYS A 8 -11.43 25.23 14.85
N ARG A 9 -10.50 25.87 14.15
CA ARG A 9 -9.05 25.60 14.21
C ARG A 9 -8.45 25.84 15.61
N ARG A 10 -8.91 26.87 16.32
CA ARG A 10 -8.45 27.19 17.67
C ARG A 10 -8.93 26.17 18.71
N ASN A 11 -10.11 25.63 18.54
CA ASN A 11 -10.67 24.59 19.43
C ASN A 11 -10.07 23.21 19.14
N TYR A 12 -9.81 22.84 17.88
CA TYR A 12 -9.14 21.61 17.50
C TYR A 12 -7.71 21.55 18.08
N ARG A 13 -6.90 22.60 17.90
CA ARG A 13 -5.55 22.69 18.49
C ARG A 13 -5.55 22.62 20.03
N ARG A 14 -6.57 23.18 20.66
CA ARG A 14 -6.67 23.18 22.14
C ARG A 14 -7.07 21.82 22.69
N ASN A 15 -7.94 21.08 21.98
CA ASN A 15 -8.36 19.73 22.36
C ASN A 15 -7.25 18.70 22.09
N ASN A 16 -6.56 18.79 20.95
CA ASN A 16 -5.46 17.91 20.64
C ASN A 16 -4.28 18.07 21.61
N LYS A 17 -3.86 19.29 21.92
CA LYS A 17 -2.81 19.54 22.92
C LYS A 17 -3.17 18.98 24.31
N ARG A 18 -4.45 18.96 24.69
CA ARG A 18 -4.89 18.32 25.93
C ARG A 18 -4.83 16.80 25.86
N LYS A 19 -5.28 16.17 24.76
CA LYS A 19 -5.21 14.72 24.54
C LYS A 19 -3.76 14.24 24.47
N THR A 20 -2.90 14.92 23.71
CA THR A 20 -1.47 14.58 23.60
C THR A 20 -0.74 14.68 24.94
N ARG A 21 -1.01 15.71 25.76
CA ARG A 21 -0.43 15.81 27.11
C ARG A 21 -0.88 14.67 28.03
N THR A 22 -2.14 14.28 27.98
CA THR A 22 -2.66 13.17 28.79
C THR A 22 -2.06 11.83 28.35
N VAL A 23 -1.95 11.57 27.05
CA VAL A 23 -1.34 10.34 26.51
C VAL A 23 0.15 10.27 26.86
N LEU A 24 0.90 11.35 26.70
CA LEU A 24 2.33 11.41 27.08
C LEU A 24 2.53 11.19 28.58
N THR A 25 1.67 11.74 29.43
CA THR A 25 1.78 11.54 30.89
C THR A 25 1.49 10.08 31.26
N VAL A 26 0.49 9.45 30.66
CA VAL A 26 0.15 8.03 30.91
C VAL A 26 1.27 7.11 30.38
N ALA A 27 1.80 7.36 29.18
CA ALA A 27 2.90 6.58 28.60
C ALA A 27 4.18 6.70 29.46
N PHE A 28 4.51 7.89 29.95
CA PHE A 28 5.65 8.11 30.84
C PHE A 28 5.50 7.35 32.17
N LEU A 29 4.33 7.40 32.80
CA LEU A 29 4.05 6.67 34.01
C LEU A 29 4.12 5.15 33.85
N ALA A 30 3.61 4.64 32.70
CA ALA A 30 3.68 3.22 32.35
C ALA A 30 5.13 2.77 32.13
N SER A 31 5.95 3.57 31.45
CA SER A 31 7.37 3.32 31.23
C SER A 31 8.16 3.27 32.56
N VAL A 32 7.91 4.22 33.46
CA VAL A 32 8.54 4.22 34.79
C VAL A 32 8.14 2.98 35.61
N ALA A 33 6.87 2.59 35.57
CA ALA A 33 6.40 1.39 36.28
C ALA A 33 7.05 0.11 35.72
N LEU A 34 7.22 0.02 34.39
CA LEU A 34 7.88 -1.12 33.72
C LEU A 34 9.38 -1.19 34.11
N CYS A 35 10.08 -0.06 34.13
CA CYS A 35 11.48 -0.01 34.60
C CYS A 35 11.64 -0.46 36.03
N LEU A 36 10.75 -0.04 36.93
CA LEU A 36 10.76 -0.47 38.33
C LEU A 36 10.48 -1.96 38.48
N LEU A 37 9.57 -2.51 37.65
CA LEU A 37 9.28 -3.95 37.66
C LEU A 37 10.48 -4.77 37.17
N ILE A 38 11.15 -4.34 36.12
CA ILE A 38 12.36 -4.99 35.57
C ILE A 38 13.49 -4.95 36.63
N PHE A 39 13.68 -3.81 37.27
CA PHE A 39 14.68 -3.65 38.35
C PHE A 39 14.38 -4.57 39.54
N PHE A 40 13.12 -4.67 39.94
CA PHE A 40 12.69 -5.55 41.03
C PHE A 40 12.90 -7.03 40.69
N VAL A 41 12.53 -7.47 39.47
CA VAL A 41 12.72 -8.86 39.01
C VAL A 41 14.20 -9.20 38.90
N ALA A 42 15.03 -8.29 38.38
CA ALA A 42 16.47 -8.49 38.25
C ALA A 42 17.15 -8.60 39.64
N ASN A 43 16.71 -7.80 40.60
CA ASN A 43 17.26 -7.82 41.97
C ASN A 43 16.79 -9.07 42.75
N HIS A 44 15.56 -9.53 42.49
CA HIS A 44 15.03 -10.77 43.09
C HIS A 44 15.75 -12.02 42.56
N LYS A 45 16.10 -12.07 41.29
CA LYS A 45 16.89 -13.15 40.69
C LYS A 45 18.33 -13.20 41.21
N ARG A 46 18.95 -12.06 41.55
CA ARG A 46 20.31 -12.00 42.13
C ARG A 46 20.39 -12.66 43.52
N ASN A 47 19.30 -12.68 44.26
CA ASN A 47 19.27 -13.24 45.62
C ASN A 47 18.94 -14.77 45.64
N LEU A 48 18.72 -15.38 44.49
CA LEU A 48 18.35 -16.81 44.40
C LEU A 48 19.45 -17.72 43.82
N ILE A 49 20.67 -17.21 43.58
CA ILE A 49 21.79 -18.02 43.09
C ILE A 49 22.64 -18.46 44.30
N PRO A 50 22.69 -19.76 44.65
CA PRO A 50 23.61 -20.28 45.65
C PRO A 50 25.05 -20.16 45.13
N ARG A 51 25.96 -19.61 45.96
CA ARG A 51 27.42 -19.63 45.70
C ARG A 51 27.91 -21.07 45.75
N GLN A 52 28.49 -21.56 44.66
CA GLN A 52 29.30 -22.77 44.64
C GLN A 52 30.78 -22.42 44.85
N PRO A 53 31.57 -23.27 45.55
CA PRO A 53 32.99 -23.00 45.84
C PRO A 53 33.88 -23.30 44.62
N ASN A 54 34.97 -22.54 44.55
CA ASN A 54 36.07 -22.72 43.60
C ASN A 54 36.66 -24.12 43.67
N ASP A 55 36.92 -24.72 42.50
CA ASP A 55 38.03 -25.64 42.32
C ASP A 55 38.76 -25.40 41.02
N THR A 56 40.05 -25.49 41.14
CA THR A 56 41.12 -25.10 40.25
C THR A 56 41.44 -26.17 39.18
N ALA A 57 41.95 -25.64 38.05
CA ALA A 57 42.98 -26.20 37.19
C ALA A 57 42.68 -27.38 36.25
N GLY A 58 43.09 -27.24 35.00
CA GLY A 58 43.38 -28.32 34.08
C GLY A 58 43.33 -27.94 32.63
N ALA A 59 44.48 -27.61 32.06
CA ALA A 59 44.74 -27.40 30.64
C ALA A 59 44.62 -28.72 29.83
N VAL A 60 44.57 -28.57 28.49
CA VAL A 60 45.23 -29.38 27.44
C VAL A 60 44.33 -29.88 26.31
N THR A 61 44.56 -29.30 25.16
CA THR A 61 44.75 -29.79 23.77
C THR A 61 43.75 -30.63 23.02
N SER A 62 43.50 -30.13 21.83
CA SER A 62 43.52 -30.75 20.46
C SER A 62 42.63 -31.97 20.15
N ASP A 63 41.89 -31.99 19.12
CA ASP A 63 42.19 -32.36 17.75
C ASP A 63 40.89 -32.66 16.97
N ALA A 64 41.00 -32.44 15.68
CA ALA A 64 40.18 -32.72 14.55
C ALA A 64 39.45 -34.07 14.53
N ALA A 65 38.29 -34.11 13.86
CA ALA A 65 38.07 -35.01 12.72
C ALA A 65 36.66 -34.87 12.10
N GLN A 66 36.65 -34.83 10.80
CA GLN A 66 35.59 -35.02 9.81
C GLN A 66 34.73 -36.27 10.00
N ALA A 67 33.48 -36.17 9.52
CA ALA A 67 32.78 -37.13 8.64
C ALA A 67 31.33 -36.68 8.52
N ASP A 68 30.87 -36.21 7.39
CA ASP A 68 30.37 -36.91 6.24
C ASP A 68 29.23 -37.91 6.53
N SER A 69 28.01 -37.51 6.11
CA SER A 69 26.99 -38.45 5.60
C SER A 69 25.80 -37.71 4.97
N ALA A 70 25.62 -37.93 3.68
CA ALA A 70 24.51 -37.51 2.84
C ALA A 70 23.20 -38.23 3.16
N PRO A 71 22.03 -37.70 2.77
CA PRO A 71 20.71 -38.29 3.01
C PRO A 71 20.31 -39.28 1.92
N PRO A 72 19.38 -40.21 2.20
CA PRO A 72 18.89 -41.14 1.21
C PRO A 72 17.77 -40.50 0.35
N GLN A 73 17.90 -40.75 -0.93
CA GLN A 73 16.86 -40.59 -1.94
C GLN A 73 15.76 -41.59 -1.72
N THR A 74 14.52 -41.17 -1.84
CA THR A 74 13.38 -42.10 -2.03
C THR A 74 12.63 -41.66 -3.30
N SER A 75 12.52 -42.64 -4.15
CA SER A 75 12.01 -42.71 -5.49
C SER A 75 10.53 -42.42 -5.64
N VAL A 76 10.22 -41.79 -6.76
CA VAL A 76 8.91 -41.58 -7.42
C VAL A 76 8.30 -42.94 -7.81
N PRO A 77 6.98 -43.06 -7.89
CA PRO A 77 6.36 -43.80 -8.99
C PRO A 77 5.53 -42.88 -9.88
N GLU A 78 5.86 -42.96 -11.12
CA GLU A 78 5.14 -42.59 -12.32
C GLU A 78 3.83 -43.39 -12.41
N GLU A 79 2.70 -42.72 -12.58
CA GLU A 79 1.51 -43.39 -13.14
C GLU A 79 0.92 -42.53 -14.27
N THR A 80 0.74 -43.28 -15.34
CA THR A 80 0.41 -42.87 -16.70
C THR A 80 -1.09 -42.80 -16.95
N VAL A 81 -1.47 -41.78 -17.72
CA VAL A 81 -2.32 -41.81 -18.95
C VAL A 81 -3.83 -42.10 -18.87
N SER A 82 -4.55 -41.24 -19.50
CA SER A 82 -5.79 -41.35 -20.34
C SER A 82 -7.13 -41.30 -19.64
N GLU A 83 -7.95 -40.32 -19.99
CA GLU A 83 -8.98 -40.53 -20.99
C GLU A 83 -9.80 -39.27 -21.26
N THR A 84 -9.91 -38.92 -22.50
CA THR A 84 -10.84 -37.99 -23.13
C THR A 84 -12.29 -38.50 -23.04
N THR A 85 -13.22 -37.61 -22.70
CA THR A 85 -14.63 -37.81 -23.10
C THR A 85 -15.33 -36.44 -23.26
N PRO A 86 -16.25 -36.31 -24.24
CA PRO A 86 -16.58 -35.06 -24.91
C PRO A 86 -17.79 -34.33 -24.31
N LEU A 87 -17.94 -33.07 -24.74
CA LEU A 87 -19.12 -32.19 -24.54
C LEU A 87 -20.44 -32.88 -24.93
N PRO A 88 -21.55 -32.51 -24.32
CA PRO A 88 -22.84 -32.54 -24.99
C PRO A 88 -23.26 -31.15 -25.45
N GLU A 89 -23.36 -30.99 -26.73
CA GLU A 89 -24.24 -30.07 -27.43
C GLU A 89 -25.68 -30.34 -27.04
N ASN A 90 -26.44 -29.33 -26.61
CA ASN A 90 -27.88 -29.29 -26.86
C ASN A 90 -28.41 -27.85 -26.75
N LEU A 91 -28.68 -27.29 -27.89
CA LEU A 91 -29.53 -26.14 -28.14
C LEU A 91 -30.99 -26.63 -28.25
N PRO A 92 -31.98 -25.95 -27.73
CA PRO A 92 -33.31 -25.96 -28.34
C PRO A 92 -33.71 -24.61 -28.91
N THR A 93 -34.09 -24.69 -30.11
CA THR A 93 -34.74 -23.77 -31.03
C THR A 93 -36.10 -23.28 -30.53
N ASN A 94 -36.34 -22.01 -30.76
CA ASN A 94 -37.54 -21.30 -31.23
C ASN A 94 -38.92 -21.89 -30.95
N THR A 95 -39.81 -21.06 -30.39
CA THR A 95 -41.23 -21.07 -30.79
C THR A 95 -41.79 -19.65 -30.73
N ASP A 96 -42.40 -19.25 -31.84
CA ASP A 96 -43.07 -18.00 -32.13
C ASP A 96 -44.43 -17.82 -31.42
N GLU A 97 -44.79 -16.52 -31.28
CA GLU A 97 -46.11 -15.87 -31.37
C GLU A 97 -46.99 -15.74 -30.12
N PRO A 98 -47.92 -14.72 -30.11
CA PRO A 98 -48.15 -13.58 -30.99
C PRO A 98 -48.23 -12.19 -30.29
N VAL A 99 -48.06 -11.16 -31.13
CA VAL A 99 -48.30 -9.75 -30.94
C VAL A 99 -49.75 -9.44 -30.50
N THR A 100 -49.94 -8.68 -29.45
CA THR A 100 -51.19 -7.99 -29.15
C THR A 100 -50.98 -6.48 -29.26
N THR A 101 -51.64 -5.90 -30.26
CA THR A 101 -51.70 -4.47 -30.55
C THR A 101 -52.49 -3.78 -29.44
N ALA A 102 -51.88 -2.80 -28.77
CA ALA A 102 -52.59 -1.82 -27.97
C ALA A 102 -52.39 -0.42 -28.58
N GLU A 103 -53.51 0.26 -28.70
CA GLU A 103 -53.77 1.57 -29.27
C GLU A 103 -53.02 2.68 -28.55
N PRO A 104 -52.56 3.76 -29.20
CA PRO A 104 -51.77 4.81 -28.56
C PRO A 104 -52.66 5.78 -27.80
N GLU A 105 -52.39 5.92 -26.51
CA GLU A 105 -52.95 6.97 -25.63
C GLU A 105 -52.21 8.30 -25.92
N GLU A 106 -53.02 9.33 -26.21
CA GLU A 106 -52.64 10.70 -26.53
C GLU A 106 -52.04 11.38 -25.28
N THR A 107 -50.73 11.55 -25.24
CA THR A 107 -50.07 12.30 -24.17
C THR A 107 -49.81 13.74 -24.58
N GLU A 108 -50.35 14.66 -23.81
CA GLU A 108 -50.13 16.10 -23.91
C GLU A 108 -48.63 16.50 -23.85
N PRO A 109 -48.21 17.61 -24.50
CA PRO A 109 -46.81 17.99 -24.58
C PRO A 109 -46.30 18.45 -23.21
N VAL A 110 -45.42 17.68 -22.62
CA VAL A 110 -44.61 18.11 -21.48
C VAL A 110 -43.64 19.20 -22.00
N THR A 111 -43.84 20.42 -21.54
CA THR A 111 -42.88 21.51 -21.75
C THR A 111 -41.59 21.20 -21.00
N THR A 112 -40.66 20.64 -21.73
CA THR A 112 -39.28 20.49 -21.24
C THR A 112 -38.66 21.90 -21.15
N THR A 113 -38.53 22.42 -19.97
CA THR A 113 -37.67 23.58 -19.69
C THR A 113 -36.24 23.13 -19.94
N GLU A 114 -35.72 23.52 -21.10
CA GLU A 114 -34.30 23.40 -21.43
C GLU A 114 -33.53 24.24 -20.40
N GLN A 115 -32.94 23.59 -19.40
CA GLN A 115 -31.93 24.23 -18.55
C GLN A 115 -30.70 24.44 -19.43
N GLU A 116 -30.36 25.70 -19.68
CA GLU A 116 -29.06 26.04 -20.24
C GLU A 116 -27.99 25.37 -19.40
N PRO A 117 -26.94 24.76 -20.02
CA PRO A 117 -25.81 24.23 -19.27
C PRO A 117 -25.20 25.37 -18.46
N GLU A 118 -25.14 25.21 -17.12
CA GLU A 118 -24.37 26.09 -16.27
C GLU A 118 -22.95 26.14 -16.86
N ASP A 119 -22.47 27.33 -17.13
CA ASP A 119 -21.12 27.62 -17.61
C ASP A 119 -20.15 27.15 -16.49
N VAL A 120 -19.70 25.91 -16.57
CA VAL A 120 -18.69 25.35 -15.66
C VAL A 120 -17.40 26.07 -16.05
N GLU A 121 -17.03 27.11 -15.31
CA GLU A 121 -15.71 27.74 -15.45
C GLU A 121 -14.67 26.62 -15.34
N GLU A 122 -14.03 26.28 -16.44
CA GLU A 122 -12.95 25.29 -16.51
C GLU A 122 -11.80 25.83 -15.65
N LYS A 123 -11.59 25.22 -14.48
CA LYS A 123 -10.55 25.63 -13.54
C LYS A 123 -9.20 25.34 -14.18
N GLU A 124 -8.43 26.39 -14.44
CA GLU A 124 -7.08 26.27 -14.99
C GLU A 124 -6.12 25.81 -13.87
N TYR A 125 -5.56 24.60 -14.00
CA TYR A 125 -4.58 24.07 -13.08
C TYR A 125 -3.16 24.34 -13.57
N ILE A 126 -2.22 24.54 -12.65
CA ILE A 126 -0.80 24.78 -12.98
C ILE A 126 -0.01 23.49 -13.23
N GLY A 127 -0.56 22.34 -12.85
CA GLY A 127 0.05 21.01 -12.99
C GLY A 127 -0.74 19.95 -12.26
N GLU A 128 -0.35 18.70 -12.45
CA GLU A 128 -0.98 17.52 -11.85
C GLU A 128 -0.07 16.92 -10.77
N VAL A 129 -0.67 16.45 -9.67
CA VAL A 129 0.03 15.74 -8.60
C VAL A 129 -0.74 14.47 -8.25
N TYR A 130 -0.03 13.35 -8.19
CA TYR A 130 -0.51 12.04 -7.82
C TYR A 130 0.06 11.69 -6.45
N LEU A 131 -0.74 11.84 -5.39
CA LEU A 131 -0.37 11.37 -4.07
C LEU A 131 -0.43 9.85 -4.05
N THR A 132 0.66 9.20 -3.66
CA THR A 132 0.72 7.73 -3.61
C THR A 132 1.23 7.24 -2.26
N PHE A 133 0.64 6.15 -1.77
CA PHE A 133 0.97 5.54 -0.49
C PHE A 133 1.29 4.06 -0.70
N ASP A 134 2.45 3.63 -0.21
CA ASP A 134 2.93 2.25 -0.28
C ASP A 134 2.78 1.54 1.07
N ASP A 135 2.81 0.20 1.07
CA ASP A 135 2.88 -0.70 2.23
C ASP A 135 1.59 -0.87 3.05
N GLY A 136 0.50 -0.23 2.65
CA GLY A 136 -0.81 -0.45 3.28
C GLY A 136 -1.49 -1.77 2.89
N PRO A 137 -2.73 -2.02 3.38
CA PRO A 137 -3.39 -1.27 4.42
C PRO A 137 -2.84 -1.57 5.82
N SER A 138 -2.71 -0.52 6.63
CA SER A 138 -2.30 -0.60 8.03
C SER A 138 -3.34 0.08 8.94
N ALA A 139 -3.12 0.03 10.26
CA ALA A 139 -3.98 0.73 11.22
C ALA A 139 -4.06 2.27 11.00
N LEU A 140 -3.18 2.82 10.16
CA LEU A 140 -3.16 4.23 9.82
C LEU A 140 -4.01 4.55 8.59
N THR A 141 -4.24 3.58 7.70
CA THR A 141 -4.91 3.79 6.39
C THR A 141 -6.27 4.45 6.52
N GLU A 142 -7.09 4.08 7.52
CA GLU A 142 -8.37 4.77 7.76
C GLU A 142 -8.19 6.27 8.02
N GLY A 143 -7.14 6.65 8.74
CA GLY A 143 -6.81 8.05 9.00
C GLY A 143 -6.42 8.81 7.72
N TYR A 144 -5.72 8.16 6.79
CA TYR A 144 -5.42 8.72 5.47
C TYR A 144 -6.71 8.94 4.66
N LEU A 145 -7.61 7.95 4.64
CA LEU A 145 -8.91 8.08 3.97
C LEU A 145 -9.76 9.20 4.56
N ASP A 146 -9.76 9.36 5.90
CA ASP A 146 -10.47 10.47 6.56
C ASP A 146 -9.95 11.83 6.11
N VAL A 147 -8.62 11.99 6.01
CA VAL A 147 -7.99 13.24 5.54
C VAL A 147 -8.33 13.50 4.07
N LEU A 148 -8.15 12.51 3.19
CA LEU A 148 -8.46 12.65 1.76
C LEU A 148 -9.92 13.07 1.57
N LYS A 149 -10.85 12.42 2.26
CA LYS A 149 -12.28 12.74 2.23
C LYS A 149 -12.59 14.15 2.77
N GLU A 150 -11.91 14.59 3.84
CA GLU A 150 -12.11 15.95 4.41
C GLU A 150 -11.78 17.03 3.38
N TYR A 151 -10.77 16.79 2.54
CA TYR A 151 -10.35 17.72 1.49
C TYR A 151 -11.04 17.50 0.15
N GLY A 152 -11.81 16.42 -0.02
CA GLY A 152 -12.49 16.05 -1.26
C GLY A 152 -11.52 15.70 -2.38
N VAL A 153 -10.42 15.04 -2.04
CA VAL A 153 -9.38 14.59 -2.97
C VAL A 153 -9.15 13.09 -2.86
N ASN A 154 -8.58 12.49 -3.89
CA ASN A 154 -8.29 11.07 -3.96
C ASN A 154 -6.79 10.81 -4.15
N ALA A 155 -6.36 9.60 -3.80
CA ALA A 155 -4.98 9.16 -3.90
C ALA A 155 -4.89 7.74 -4.45
N THR A 156 -3.66 7.27 -4.72
CA THR A 156 -3.39 5.90 -5.12
C THR A 156 -2.68 5.16 -4.00
N PHE A 157 -3.20 4.00 -3.62
CA PHE A 157 -2.61 3.12 -2.61
C PHE A 157 -2.00 1.89 -3.30
N PHE A 158 -0.69 1.74 -3.22
CA PHE A 158 0.03 0.52 -3.63
C PHE A 158 0.09 -0.41 -2.43
N VAL A 159 -0.84 -1.36 -2.39
CA VAL A 159 -1.08 -2.19 -1.21
C VAL A 159 -0.21 -3.44 -1.20
N LEU A 160 0.01 -4.02 -0.02
CA LEU A 160 0.63 -5.32 0.15
C LEU A 160 -0.43 -6.42 0.32
N GLY A 161 -0.08 -7.63 -0.06
CA GLY A 161 -0.91 -8.79 0.20
C GLY A 161 -1.17 -9.02 1.69
N PHE A 162 -2.26 -9.73 1.99
CA PHE A 162 -2.68 -10.09 3.34
C PHE A 162 -3.47 -11.41 3.30
N SER A 163 -3.83 -11.94 4.47
CA SER A 163 -4.68 -13.13 4.54
C SER A 163 -6.11 -12.80 4.10
N ASP A 164 -6.69 -13.65 3.25
CA ASP A 164 -8.05 -13.50 2.69
C ASP A 164 -9.17 -13.54 3.74
N ASP A 165 -8.89 -13.98 4.95
CA ASP A 165 -9.78 -13.93 6.11
C ASP A 165 -9.62 -12.65 6.96
N ASN A 166 -8.81 -11.70 6.54
CA ASN A 166 -8.62 -10.44 7.24
C ASN A 166 -9.71 -9.42 6.87
N GLU A 167 -10.90 -9.61 7.46
CA GLU A 167 -12.08 -8.77 7.21
C GLU A 167 -11.80 -7.27 7.37
N TRP A 168 -11.00 -6.89 8.37
CA TRP A 168 -10.68 -5.49 8.60
C TRP A 168 -9.93 -4.84 7.42
N LYS A 169 -8.92 -5.53 6.87
CA LYS A 169 -8.17 -5.02 5.71
C LYS A 169 -9.06 -4.94 4.47
N ILE A 170 -9.91 -5.93 4.29
CA ILE A 170 -10.90 -5.95 3.20
C ILE A 170 -11.84 -4.75 3.30
N ASP A 171 -12.38 -4.46 4.49
CA ASP A 171 -13.31 -3.35 4.70
C ASP A 171 -12.64 -1.98 4.47
N VAL A 172 -11.37 -1.82 4.92
CA VAL A 172 -10.61 -0.59 4.66
C VAL A 172 -10.37 -0.38 3.16
N LEU A 173 -10.01 -1.43 2.42
CA LEU A 173 -9.80 -1.33 0.96
C LEU A 173 -11.11 -1.12 0.20
N LYS A 174 -12.21 -1.75 0.61
CA LYS A 174 -13.55 -1.44 0.06
C LYS A 174 -13.89 0.03 0.24
N ARG A 175 -13.67 0.55 1.46
CA ARG A 175 -13.87 1.96 1.75
C ARG A 175 -13.01 2.85 0.83
N ALA A 176 -11.73 2.52 0.64
CA ALA A 176 -10.84 3.27 -0.23
C ALA A 176 -11.40 3.37 -1.67
N VAL A 177 -11.86 2.24 -2.21
CA VAL A 177 -12.47 2.17 -3.56
C VAL A 177 -13.79 2.94 -3.62
N ASP A 178 -14.68 2.75 -2.65
CA ASP A 178 -15.99 3.42 -2.60
C ASP A 178 -15.86 4.95 -2.49
N GLU A 179 -14.78 5.43 -1.88
CA GLU A 179 -14.47 6.86 -1.77
C GLU A 179 -13.71 7.40 -3.00
N GLY A 180 -13.44 6.56 -4.04
CA GLY A 180 -12.84 6.96 -5.31
C GLY A 180 -11.32 6.93 -5.35
N ASN A 181 -10.67 6.32 -4.35
CA ASN A 181 -9.22 6.11 -4.38
C ASN A 181 -8.86 4.94 -5.31
N GLN A 182 -7.66 4.99 -5.90
CA GLN A 182 -7.14 3.94 -6.75
C GLN A 182 -6.35 2.93 -5.94
N ILE A 183 -6.55 1.64 -6.21
CA ILE A 183 -5.72 0.56 -5.67
C ILE A 183 -4.74 0.08 -6.74
N GLY A 184 -3.46 0.05 -6.40
CA GLY A 184 -2.39 -0.57 -7.16
C GLY A 184 -1.73 -1.68 -6.36
N LEU A 185 -0.92 -2.51 -7.03
CA LEU A 185 -0.21 -3.62 -6.41
C LEU A 185 1.19 -3.20 -5.95
N HIS A 186 1.57 -3.60 -4.72
CA HIS A 186 2.93 -3.47 -4.21
C HIS A 186 3.61 -4.83 -3.97
N GLY A 187 2.93 -5.90 -4.35
CA GLY A 187 3.33 -7.27 -4.17
C GLY A 187 2.67 -7.93 -2.97
N TYR A 188 2.49 -9.26 -3.05
CA TYR A 188 1.93 -10.03 -1.93
C TYR A 188 2.80 -9.97 -0.68
N SER A 189 4.12 -9.81 -0.86
CA SER A 189 5.13 -9.69 0.19
C SER A 189 6.15 -8.63 -0.16
N HIS A 190 6.71 -7.95 0.85
CA HIS A 190 7.82 -6.99 0.73
C HIS A 190 9.16 -7.58 1.21
N ASP A 191 9.27 -8.88 1.46
CA ASP A 191 10.52 -9.54 1.85
C ASP A 191 11.43 -9.73 0.63
N TYR A 192 12.42 -8.88 0.48
CA TYR A 192 13.35 -8.88 -0.66
C TYR A 192 14.02 -10.23 -0.90
N ALA A 193 14.37 -10.97 0.16
CA ALA A 193 15.00 -12.27 0.03
C ALA A 193 14.06 -13.33 -0.57
N GLN A 194 12.77 -13.16 -0.37
CA GLN A 194 11.75 -14.05 -0.93
C GLN A 194 11.33 -13.62 -2.34
N ILE A 195 11.03 -12.34 -2.53
CA ILE A 195 10.47 -11.85 -3.78
C ILE A 195 11.50 -11.74 -4.91
N TYR A 196 12.76 -11.39 -4.59
CA TYR A 196 13.80 -11.21 -5.62
C TYR A 196 14.74 -12.42 -5.78
N LYS A 197 14.43 -13.57 -5.16
CA LYS A 197 15.25 -14.79 -5.31
C LYS A 197 15.25 -15.39 -6.73
N SER A 198 14.25 -15.05 -7.53
CA SER A 198 14.12 -15.43 -8.94
C SER A 198 13.11 -14.54 -9.66
N VAL A 199 13.15 -14.53 -10.99
CA VAL A 199 12.17 -13.83 -11.83
C VAL A 199 10.74 -14.33 -11.56
N ASP A 200 10.57 -15.66 -11.48
CA ASP A 200 9.26 -16.28 -11.17
C ASP A 200 8.74 -15.84 -9.80
N ALA A 201 9.62 -15.75 -8.79
CA ALA A 201 9.20 -15.30 -7.47
C ALA A 201 8.74 -13.83 -7.50
N ALA A 202 9.46 -12.97 -8.22
CA ALA A 202 9.11 -11.56 -8.36
C ALA A 202 7.80 -11.34 -9.12
N THR A 203 7.57 -12.06 -10.21
CA THR A 203 6.32 -11.95 -10.99
C THR A 203 5.13 -12.56 -10.26
N ASN A 204 5.30 -13.74 -9.65
CA ASN A 204 4.25 -14.40 -8.87
C ASN A 204 3.84 -13.58 -7.63
N ASN A 205 4.74 -12.75 -7.09
CA ASN A 205 4.41 -11.84 -6.00
C ASN A 205 3.25 -10.90 -6.37
N PHE A 206 3.24 -10.36 -7.59
CA PHE A 206 2.16 -9.52 -8.10
C PHE A 206 0.94 -10.32 -8.56
N PHE A 207 1.14 -11.46 -9.24
CA PHE A 207 0.01 -12.27 -9.68
C PHE A 207 -0.81 -12.80 -8.50
N SER A 208 -0.13 -13.22 -7.42
CA SER A 208 -0.81 -13.69 -6.20
C SER A 208 -1.56 -12.57 -5.48
N GLU A 209 -1.01 -11.37 -5.45
CA GLU A 209 -1.69 -10.21 -4.87
C GLU A 209 -2.91 -9.80 -5.71
N ASN A 210 -2.77 -9.75 -7.04
CA ASN A 210 -3.90 -9.45 -7.93
C ASN A 210 -5.03 -10.47 -7.76
N GLN A 211 -4.69 -11.76 -7.66
CA GLN A 211 -5.68 -12.80 -7.39
C GLN A 211 -6.39 -12.60 -6.04
N LEU A 212 -5.65 -12.25 -4.98
CA LEU A 212 -6.25 -11.90 -3.69
C LEU A 212 -7.24 -10.75 -3.83
N LEU A 213 -6.84 -9.63 -4.46
CA LEU A 213 -7.72 -8.47 -4.63
C LEU A 213 -8.94 -8.78 -5.49
N HIS A 214 -8.78 -9.64 -6.52
CA HIS A 214 -9.89 -10.13 -7.31
C HIS A 214 -10.88 -10.91 -6.43
N ASP A 215 -10.40 -11.84 -5.61
CA ASP A 215 -11.24 -12.73 -4.81
C ASP A 215 -12.00 -11.99 -3.70
N VAL A 216 -11.37 -10.99 -3.06
CA VAL A 216 -11.97 -10.31 -1.91
C VAL A 216 -12.67 -8.98 -2.24
N LEU A 217 -12.29 -8.32 -3.34
CA LEU A 217 -12.81 -7.00 -3.75
C LEU A 217 -13.43 -6.99 -5.14
N GLY A 218 -13.20 -8.02 -5.98
CA GLY A 218 -13.61 -8.04 -7.38
C GLY A 218 -12.78 -7.08 -8.26
N ILE A 219 -11.56 -6.74 -7.86
CA ILE A 219 -10.68 -5.80 -8.56
C ILE A 219 -9.57 -6.55 -9.29
N ASP A 220 -9.40 -6.25 -10.59
CA ASP A 220 -8.23 -6.63 -11.38
C ASP A 220 -7.32 -5.41 -11.55
N ALA A 221 -6.41 -5.21 -10.60
CA ALA A 221 -5.48 -4.08 -10.63
C ALA A 221 -4.46 -4.24 -11.77
N LYS A 222 -4.19 -3.14 -12.49
CA LYS A 222 -3.23 -3.12 -13.60
C LYS A 222 -2.02 -2.25 -13.32
N ILE A 223 -2.12 -1.33 -12.38
CA ILE A 223 -1.01 -0.48 -11.96
C ILE A 223 -0.26 -1.15 -10.82
N ILE A 224 1.07 -1.13 -10.90
CA ILE A 224 1.95 -1.76 -9.91
C ILE A 224 3.09 -0.85 -9.53
N ARG A 225 3.66 -1.05 -8.35
CA ARG A 225 4.95 -0.49 -7.93
C ARG A 225 5.81 -1.59 -7.33
N PHE A 226 7.03 -1.73 -7.83
CA PHE A 226 7.95 -2.73 -7.28
C PHE A 226 8.40 -2.35 -5.87
N PRO A 227 8.48 -3.29 -4.90
CA PRO A 227 9.12 -3.07 -3.62
C PRO A 227 10.51 -2.45 -3.74
N GLY A 228 10.67 -1.23 -3.18
CA GLY A 228 11.89 -0.43 -3.32
C GLY A 228 12.08 0.26 -4.68
N GLY A 229 11.10 0.17 -5.61
CA GLY A 229 11.16 0.70 -6.97
C GLY A 229 12.05 -0.12 -7.91
N VAL A 230 11.91 0.07 -9.23
CA VAL A 230 12.75 -0.66 -10.21
C VAL A 230 14.21 -0.26 -10.15
N GLY A 231 14.53 0.91 -9.62
CA GLY A 231 15.89 1.42 -9.45
C GLY A 231 16.61 0.90 -8.21
N ASN A 232 16.00 0.02 -7.38
CA ASN A 232 16.64 -0.49 -6.19
C ASN A 232 17.92 -1.29 -6.51
N THR A 233 18.90 -1.20 -5.62
CA THR A 233 20.19 -1.88 -5.79
C THR A 233 20.28 -3.23 -5.08
N ILE A 234 19.22 -3.61 -4.36
CA ILE A 234 19.20 -4.80 -3.50
C ILE A 234 18.82 -6.04 -4.30
N SER A 235 17.86 -5.94 -5.22
CA SER A 235 17.30 -7.06 -5.98
C SER A 235 18.38 -7.89 -6.71
N LYS A 236 19.33 -7.24 -7.34
CA LYS A 236 20.45 -7.90 -8.06
C LYS A 236 21.34 -8.76 -7.18
N HIS A 237 21.36 -8.56 -5.87
CA HIS A 237 22.12 -9.39 -4.94
C HIS A 237 21.48 -10.77 -4.74
N TYR A 238 20.19 -10.91 -5.03
CA TYR A 238 19.48 -12.17 -4.95
C TYR A 238 19.44 -12.90 -6.29
N CYS A 239 19.18 -12.18 -7.38
CA CYS A 239 19.14 -12.76 -8.72
C CYS A 239 19.52 -11.68 -9.75
N GLU A 240 20.54 -11.99 -10.57
CA GLU A 240 20.96 -11.12 -11.66
C GLU A 240 19.84 -10.92 -12.68
N ASN A 241 19.68 -9.71 -13.19
CA ASN A 241 18.64 -9.30 -14.14
C ASN A 241 17.18 -9.48 -13.66
N VAL A 242 16.95 -9.83 -12.40
CA VAL A 242 15.60 -10.10 -11.87
C VAL A 242 14.65 -8.94 -12.15
N MET A 243 15.11 -7.71 -12.03
CA MET A 243 14.25 -6.54 -12.21
C MET A 243 13.90 -6.32 -13.69
N THR A 244 14.87 -6.42 -14.61
CA THR A 244 14.63 -6.31 -16.05
C THR A 244 13.63 -7.36 -16.55
N ASP A 245 13.88 -8.61 -16.19
CA ASP A 245 13.07 -9.72 -16.68
C ASP A 245 11.66 -9.72 -16.08
N SER A 246 11.54 -9.42 -14.79
CA SER A 246 10.23 -9.31 -14.13
C SER A 246 9.41 -8.13 -14.66
N ALA A 247 10.04 -6.96 -14.84
CA ALA A 247 9.35 -5.80 -15.40
C ALA A 247 8.86 -6.09 -16.82
N LYS A 248 9.67 -6.81 -17.63
CA LYS A 248 9.25 -7.22 -18.97
C LYS A 248 8.06 -8.17 -18.92
N ILE A 249 8.13 -9.25 -18.12
CA ILE A 249 7.06 -10.23 -18.01
C ILE A 249 5.75 -9.57 -17.55
N LEU A 250 5.82 -8.72 -16.51
CA LEU A 250 4.63 -8.04 -16.00
C LEU A 250 4.03 -7.09 -17.06
N THR A 251 4.88 -6.35 -17.79
CA THR A 251 4.41 -5.47 -18.86
C THR A 251 3.79 -6.27 -20.01
N ASP A 252 4.39 -7.41 -20.41
CA ASP A 252 3.83 -8.30 -21.43
C ASP A 252 2.47 -8.90 -21.01
N ASN A 253 2.19 -8.98 -19.69
CA ASN A 253 0.91 -9.40 -19.10
C ASN A 253 -0.06 -8.23 -18.85
N GLY A 254 0.24 -7.04 -19.36
CA GLY A 254 -0.64 -5.87 -19.32
C GLY A 254 -0.60 -5.07 -18.02
N TYR A 255 0.43 -5.28 -17.17
CA TYR A 255 0.65 -4.42 -16.01
C TYR A 255 1.48 -3.19 -16.39
N ILE A 256 1.20 -2.07 -15.71
CA ILE A 256 1.92 -0.81 -15.88
C ILE A 256 2.58 -0.48 -14.55
N TYR A 257 3.93 -0.43 -14.54
CA TYR A 257 4.63 -0.07 -13.30
C TYR A 257 4.97 1.41 -13.25
N PHE A 258 4.85 1.97 -12.05
CA PHE A 258 5.12 3.36 -11.71
C PHE A 258 6.11 3.44 -10.56
N ASP A 259 7.16 4.21 -10.74
CA ASP A 259 7.98 4.71 -9.65
C ASP A 259 7.47 6.10 -9.22
N TRP A 260 8.35 6.97 -8.79
CA TRP A 260 8.06 8.33 -8.33
C TRP A 260 9.16 9.30 -8.78
N ASN A 261 8.87 10.57 -8.77
CA ASN A 261 9.85 11.63 -9.00
C ASN A 261 9.84 12.69 -7.90
N VAL A 262 8.92 12.56 -6.92
CA VAL A 262 8.88 13.35 -5.70
C VAL A 262 8.92 12.40 -4.52
N SER A 263 9.92 12.53 -3.62
CA SER A 263 10.02 11.70 -2.42
C SER A 263 9.71 12.55 -1.18
N SER A 264 8.80 12.08 -0.35
CA SER A 264 8.58 12.64 0.98
C SER A 264 9.74 12.35 1.94
N SER A 265 10.56 11.34 1.63
CA SER A 265 11.61 10.80 2.50
C SER A 265 11.07 10.32 3.86
N ASP A 266 9.84 9.79 3.88
CA ASP A 266 9.18 9.29 5.09
C ASP A 266 9.58 7.84 5.44
N ALA A 267 10.36 7.18 4.59
CA ALA A 267 10.90 5.84 4.82
C ALA A 267 12.43 5.86 4.94
N GLY A 268 13.00 4.86 5.62
CA GLY A 268 14.43 4.68 5.80
C GLY A 268 14.86 4.74 7.27
N ASP A 269 16.20 4.82 7.50
CA ASP A 269 16.78 4.73 8.85
C ASP A 269 16.58 6.01 9.70
N ALA A 270 16.24 7.14 9.07
CA ALA A 270 16.02 8.40 9.76
C ALA A 270 14.52 8.62 9.97
N LEU A 271 14.11 8.85 11.21
CA LEU A 271 12.76 9.33 11.53
C LEU A 271 12.64 10.79 11.07
N HIS A 272 11.84 11.03 10.06
CA HIS A 272 11.53 12.37 9.61
C HIS A 272 10.32 12.94 10.35
N SER A 273 10.38 14.24 10.65
CA SER A 273 9.24 14.96 11.24
C SER A 273 8.18 15.22 10.18
N SER A 274 6.95 15.49 10.61
CA SER A 274 5.89 15.91 9.69
C SER A 274 6.23 17.21 8.94
N GLU A 275 7.02 18.11 9.55
CA GLU A 275 7.54 19.30 8.90
C GLU A 275 8.55 18.97 7.79
N ASP A 276 9.45 17.99 8.01
CA ASP A 276 10.44 17.58 7.00
C ASP A 276 9.73 16.91 5.81
N ILE A 277 8.77 16.02 6.07
CA ILE A 277 7.95 15.34 5.07
C ILE A 277 7.20 16.37 4.21
N PHE A 278 6.50 17.32 4.85
CA PHE A 278 5.83 18.41 4.17
C PHE A 278 6.79 19.18 3.26
N LYS A 279 7.94 19.60 3.80
CA LYS A 279 8.94 20.36 3.05
C LYS A 279 9.47 19.57 1.85
N ASN A 280 9.82 18.30 2.03
CA ASN A 280 10.34 17.47 0.94
C ASN A 280 9.35 17.36 -0.23
N VAL A 281 8.06 17.22 0.06
CA VAL A 281 7.02 17.15 -0.98
C VAL A 281 6.90 18.49 -1.71
N ILE A 282 6.73 19.60 -1.00
CA ILE A 282 6.51 20.91 -1.66
C ILE A 282 7.74 21.43 -2.42
N GLU A 283 8.95 21.05 -1.99
CA GLU A 283 10.19 21.38 -2.72
C GLU A 283 10.43 20.47 -3.93
N GLY A 284 9.79 19.29 -3.95
CA GLY A 284 9.94 18.28 -5.01
C GLY A 284 8.98 18.43 -6.17
N VAL A 285 7.81 19.08 -6.00
CA VAL A 285 6.80 19.21 -7.07
C VAL A 285 7.14 20.31 -8.06
N HIS A 286 6.84 20.09 -9.35
CA HIS A 286 7.10 21.03 -10.44
C HIS A 286 5.89 21.17 -11.35
N THR A 287 5.58 22.40 -11.77
CA THR A 287 4.42 22.73 -12.61
C THR A 287 4.42 22.11 -14.00
N SER A 288 5.58 21.71 -14.52
CA SER A 288 5.74 21.15 -15.86
C SER A 288 5.91 19.63 -15.89
N TRP A 289 5.80 18.97 -14.73
CA TRP A 289 6.01 17.52 -14.61
C TRP A 289 4.73 16.79 -14.23
N THR A 290 4.69 15.49 -14.56
CA THR A 290 3.79 14.55 -13.89
C THR A 290 4.42 14.26 -12.52
N ASN A 291 3.84 14.81 -11.45
CA ASN A 291 4.39 14.67 -10.10
C ASN A 291 3.80 13.44 -9.43
N ILE A 292 4.55 12.36 -9.33
CA ILE A 292 4.17 11.18 -8.54
C ILE A 292 4.92 11.24 -7.22
N VAL A 293 4.18 11.43 -6.14
CA VAL A 293 4.71 11.59 -4.78
C VAL A 293 4.72 10.27 -4.05
N LEU A 294 5.92 9.80 -3.65
CA LEU A 294 6.08 8.63 -2.79
C LEU A 294 5.89 9.01 -1.34
N MET A 295 4.94 8.35 -0.70
CA MET A 295 4.70 8.31 0.74
C MET A 295 4.32 6.88 1.14
N HIS A 296 4.17 6.62 2.43
CA HIS A 296 3.79 5.31 2.94
C HIS A 296 2.65 5.44 3.96
N ASP A 297 1.68 4.51 3.91
CA ASP A 297 0.62 4.35 4.91
C ASP A 297 0.77 3.06 5.73
N GLY A 298 1.90 2.36 5.55
CA GLY A 298 2.31 1.24 6.39
C GLY A 298 2.47 1.62 7.86
N GLY A 299 2.65 0.64 8.74
CA GLY A 299 2.82 0.90 10.18
C GLY A 299 4.08 1.72 10.47
N GLY A 300 3.97 2.73 11.34
CA GLY A 300 5.09 3.60 11.73
C GLY A 300 5.18 4.92 10.98
N HIS A 301 4.23 5.20 10.08
CA HIS A 301 4.18 6.44 9.27
C HIS A 301 3.19 7.48 9.82
N GLU A 302 3.08 7.62 11.17
CA GLU A 302 2.22 8.61 11.81
C GLU A 302 2.61 10.05 11.45
N ALA A 303 3.90 10.32 11.23
CA ALA A 303 4.39 11.64 10.82
C ALA A 303 3.91 12.01 9.42
N THR A 304 3.80 11.04 8.51
CA THR A 304 3.26 11.23 7.16
C THR A 304 1.77 11.57 7.24
N LEU A 305 1.00 10.82 8.02
CA LEU A 305 -0.41 11.12 8.27
C LEU A 305 -0.59 12.53 8.90
N GLU A 306 0.31 12.95 9.80
CA GLU A 306 0.29 14.29 10.39
C GLU A 306 0.60 15.40 9.35
N ALA A 307 1.48 15.12 8.38
CA ALA A 307 1.88 16.06 7.33
C ALA A 307 0.82 16.20 6.22
N LEU A 308 0.05 15.13 5.96
CA LEU A 308 -0.84 15.03 4.79
C LEU A 308 -1.83 16.20 4.66
N PRO A 309 -2.53 16.68 5.72
CA PRO A 309 -3.42 17.84 5.60
C PRO A 309 -2.73 19.10 5.10
N GLN A 310 -1.48 19.32 5.50
CA GLN A 310 -0.73 20.51 5.09
C GLN A 310 -0.23 20.39 3.66
N ILE A 311 0.16 19.18 3.23
CA ILE A 311 0.56 18.87 1.86
C ILE A 311 -0.61 19.15 0.91
N ILE A 312 -1.79 18.59 1.18
CA ILE A 312 -2.99 18.77 0.35
C ILE A 312 -3.40 20.24 0.32
N GLU A 313 -3.48 20.92 1.48
CA GLU A 313 -3.86 22.32 1.57
C GLU A 313 -2.92 23.20 0.73
N TRP A 314 -1.61 22.95 0.77
CA TRP A 314 -0.63 23.71 0.01
C TRP A 314 -0.78 23.46 -1.50
N LEU A 315 -0.86 22.21 -1.94
CA LEU A 315 -1.00 21.84 -3.36
C LEU A 315 -2.26 22.47 -3.98
N LEU A 316 -3.39 22.40 -3.29
CA LEU A 316 -4.64 23.00 -3.76
C LEU A 316 -4.59 24.53 -3.80
N ASN A 317 -3.90 25.17 -2.83
CA ASN A 317 -3.75 26.62 -2.77
C ASN A 317 -2.81 27.15 -3.87
N GLU A 318 -1.77 26.38 -4.23
CA GLU A 318 -0.88 26.71 -5.35
C GLU A 318 -1.56 26.49 -6.70
N GLY A 319 -2.65 25.74 -6.77
CA GLY A 319 -3.43 25.49 -8.00
C GLY A 319 -3.08 24.18 -8.70
N TYR A 320 -2.50 23.21 -8.00
CA TYR A 320 -2.34 21.86 -8.55
C TYR A 320 -3.66 21.09 -8.56
N GLU A 321 -3.82 20.21 -9.56
CA GLU A 321 -4.87 19.22 -9.58
C GLU A 321 -4.37 17.92 -8.93
N LEU A 322 -5.10 17.38 -7.94
CA LEU A 322 -4.79 16.10 -7.31
C LEU A 322 -5.57 14.99 -8.02
N LYS A 323 -4.85 14.00 -8.52
CA LYS A 323 -5.39 12.90 -9.33
C LYS A 323 -4.95 11.54 -8.80
N VAL A 324 -5.69 10.50 -9.17
CA VAL A 324 -5.27 9.09 -8.99
C VAL A 324 -4.53 8.60 -10.22
N ILE A 325 -3.60 7.66 -10.04
CA ILE A 325 -2.91 7.01 -11.15
C ILE A 325 -3.91 6.09 -11.88
N THR A 326 -3.94 6.20 -13.21
CA THR A 326 -4.69 5.33 -14.10
C THR A 326 -3.76 4.73 -15.16
N ASP A 327 -4.28 3.90 -16.05
CA ASP A 327 -3.55 3.38 -17.22
C ASP A 327 -3.21 4.47 -18.26
N GLU A 328 -3.89 5.61 -18.20
CA GLU A 328 -3.62 6.78 -19.07
C GLU A 328 -2.58 7.74 -18.47
N THR A 329 -2.23 7.58 -17.18
CA THR A 329 -1.25 8.45 -16.52
C THR A 329 0.14 8.33 -17.16
N PRO A 330 0.81 9.46 -17.47
CA PRO A 330 2.17 9.41 -17.99
C PRO A 330 3.10 8.69 -17.02
N VAL A 331 3.79 7.65 -17.50
CA VAL A 331 4.62 6.81 -16.65
C VAL A 331 5.88 7.53 -16.16
N VAL A 332 6.14 7.44 -14.86
CA VAL A 332 7.41 7.82 -14.23
C VAL A 332 8.13 6.54 -13.84
N ARG A 333 9.37 6.39 -14.29
CA ARG A 333 10.18 5.19 -14.07
C ARG A 333 11.63 5.54 -13.79
N HIS A 334 12.19 4.93 -12.79
CA HIS A 334 13.61 5.00 -12.53
C HIS A 334 14.39 4.12 -13.52
N PRO A 335 15.67 4.41 -13.77
CA PRO A 335 16.54 3.47 -14.48
C PRO A 335 16.63 2.15 -13.71
N ILE A 336 16.46 1.04 -14.41
CA ILE A 336 16.61 -0.30 -13.80
C ILE A 336 18.07 -0.52 -13.43
N ASN A 337 18.27 -1.01 -12.20
CA ASN A 337 19.59 -1.28 -11.61
C ASN A 337 19.73 -2.80 -11.42
N ASN A 338 20.27 -3.50 -12.45
CA ASN A 338 20.49 -4.96 -12.40
C ASN A 338 21.90 -5.33 -11.93
#